data_43b460fdd48af4defeb8a5000bf7a035
#
_entry.id   43b460fdd48af4defeb8a5000bf7a035
#
_cell.length_a   1.000
_cell.length_b   1.000
_cell.length_c   1.000
_cell.angle_alpha   90.00
_cell.angle_beta   90.00
_cell.angle_gamma   90.00
#
_symmetry.space_group_name_H-M   'P 1'
#
loop_
_entity.id
_entity.type
_entity.pdbx_description
1 polymer ?
#
loop_
_entity_poly.entity_id
_entity_poly.type
_entity_poly.pdbx_seq_one_letter_code
_entity_poly.pdbx_strand_id
1 'polypeptide(L)'
;NRFMKMNEYLDVLIPRGGAGLIRAVVNNATVPVIETGTGNCHIYVDETADLSMAVDIIENAKTQRIGVCNACESLVIHKDVAEKVLPMIKTRLFAHNVEIRGDARAKNICPDISMANDEDWGTEYLDYKISVKIVSDIDQAIEHISHYHAGL
;
A
#
# COMPACT_ATOMS: atom_id res chain seq x y z
N ASN A 1 -28.25 -10.19 3.34
CA ASN A 1 -28.00 -11.62 3.66
C ASN A 1 -28.85 -12.62 2.87
N ARG A 2 -30.04 -12.22 2.34
CA ARG A 2 -30.90 -13.15 1.61
C ARG A 2 -30.28 -13.58 0.27
N PHE A 3 -29.73 -12.67 -0.51
CA PHE A 3 -29.09 -12.96 -1.79
C PHE A 3 -27.94 -13.96 -1.68
N MET A 4 -27.21 -13.96 -0.57
CA MET A 4 -26.05 -14.85 -0.35
C MET A 4 -26.43 -16.35 -0.32
N LYS A 5 -27.74 -16.66 -0.23
CA LYS A 5 -28.29 -18.03 -0.09
C LYS A 5 -29.26 -18.40 -1.19
N MET A 6 -29.32 -17.63 -2.28
CA MET A 6 -30.28 -17.84 -3.38
C MET A 6 -29.67 -18.69 -4.51
N ASN A 7 -29.19 -19.88 -4.20
CA ASN A 7 -28.51 -20.76 -5.14
C ASN A 7 -29.39 -21.18 -6.34
N GLU A 8 -30.72 -21.08 -6.22
CA GLU A 8 -31.65 -21.35 -7.31
C GLU A 8 -31.67 -20.24 -8.38
N TYR A 9 -31.16 -19.04 -8.04
CA TYR A 9 -31.29 -17.86 -8.88
C TYR A 9 -29.93 -17.22 -9.20
N LEU A 10 -28.85 -17.58 -8.46
CA LEU A 10 -27.53 -16.97 -8.57
C LEU A 10 -26.45 -18.03 -8.69
N ASP A 11 -25.65 -17.92 -9.73
CA ASP A 11 -24.51 -18.82 -9.97
C ASP A 11 -23.27 -18.39 -9.21
N VAL A 12 -23.07 -17.06 -9.05
CA VAL A 12 -21.88 -16.49 -8.41
C VAL A 12 -22.17 -15.13 -7.79
N LEU A 13 -21.48 -14.82 -6.72
CA LEU A 13 -21.45 -13.51 -6.07
C LEU A 13 -20.08 -12.85 -6.22
N ILE A 14 -20.06 -11.61 -6.63
CA ILE A 14 -18.83 -10.80 -6.72
C ILE A 14 -19.01 -9.58 -5.80
N PRO A 15 -18.66 -9.69 -4.50
CA PRO A 15 -18.84 -8.60 -3.56
C PRO A 15 -17.90 -7.44 -3.88
N ARG A 16 -18.42 -6.21 -3.76
CA ARG A 16 -17.65 -4.99 -3.86
C ARG A 16 -17.89 -4.14 -2.63
N GLY A 17 -16.82 -3.69 -1.99
CA GLY A 17 -16.88 -2.86 -0.78
C GLY A 17 -15.67 -3.08 0.13
N GLY A 18 -15.73 -2.57 1.34
CA GLY A 18 -14.64 -2.73 2.31
C GLY A 18 -14.50 -4.17 2.81
N ALA A 19 -13.32 -4.50 3.37
CA ALA A 19 -12.94 -5.85 3.82
C ALA A 19 -13.98 -6.52 4.75
N GLY A 20 -14.68 -5.74 5.58
CA GLY A 20 -15.74 -6.24 6.45
C GLY A 20 -16.94 -6.80 5.69
N LEU A 21 -17.38 -6.13 4.62
CA LEU A 21 -18.46 -6.60 3.76
C LEU A 21 -18.04 -7.87 3.02
N ILE A 22 -16.85 -7.86 2.41
CA ILE A 22 -16.33 -8.99 1.65
C ILE A 22 -16.25 -10.23 2.56
N ARG A 23 -15.63 -10.12 3.75
CA ARG A 23 -15.58 -11.21 4.75
C ARG A 23 -16.97 -11.69 5.17
N ALA A 24 -17.93 -10.77 5.35
CA ALA A 24 -19.30 -11.16 5.70
C ALA A 24 -19.97 -11.96 4.58
N VAL A 25 -19.73 -11.63 3.31
CA VAL A 25 -20.24 -12.41 2.17
C VAL A 25 -19.58 -13.78 2.12
N VAL A 26 -18.25 -13.84 2.14
CA VAL A 26 -17.48 -15.10 2.08
C VAL A 26 -17.90 -16.08 3.19
N ASN A 27 -18.04 -15.58 4.42
CA ASN A 27 -18.36 -16.43 5.57
C ASN A 27 -19.83 -16.88 5.63
N ASN A 28 -20.75 -16.20 4.94
CA ASN A 28 -22.19 -16.47 5.07
C ASN A 28 -22.87 -16.91 3.76
N ALA A 29 -22.19 -16.82 2.62
CA ALA A 29 -22.76 -17.21 1.34
C ALA A 29 -22.75 -18.74 1.19
N THR A 30 -23.83 -19.25 0.58
CA THR A 30 -23.90 -20.62 0.05
C THR A 30 -23.74 -20.64 -1.48
N VAL A 31 -23.94 -19.48 -2.12
CA VAL A 31 -23.62 -19.24 -3.54
C VAL A 31 -22.11 -19.06 -3.65
N PRO A 32 -21.45 -19.64 -4.67
CA PRO A 32 -20.02 -19.42 -4.92
C PRO A 32 -19.63 -17.93 -4.92
N VAL A 33 -18.49 -17.57 -4.30
CA VAL A 33 -18.04 -16.19 -4.18
C VAL A 33 -16.71 -16.03 -4.88
N ILE A 34 -16.60 -15.00 -5.74
CA ILE A 34 -15.33 -14.49 -6.25
C ILE A 34 -15.05 -13.22 -5.51
N GLU A 35 -14.08 -13.26 -4.60
CA GLU A 35 -13.67 -12.09 -3.83
C GLU A 35 -12.42 -11.44 -4.39
N THR A 36 -12.26 -10.14 -4.14
CA THR A 36 -11.01 -9.42 -4.34
C THR A 36 -10.35 -9.23 -2.97
N GLY A 37 -9.03 -9.42 -2.90
CA GLY A 37 -8.25 -9.11 -1.71
C GLY A 37 -8.19 -7.61 -1.40
N THR A 38 -7.52 -7.26 -0.31
CA THR A 38 -7.14 -5.89 0.02
C THR A 38 -5.99 -5.45 -0.86
N GLY A 39 -5.95 -4.16 -1.27
CA GLY A 39 -4.86 -3.63 -2.09
C GLY A 39 -3.73 -3.07 -1.21
N ASN A 40 -2.53 -3.62 -1.30
CA ASN A 40 -1.34 -3.01 -0.71
C ASN A 40 -0.33 -2.72 -1.82
N CYS A 41 -0.56 -1.62 -2.56
CA CYS A 41 0.26 -1.26 -3.70
C CYS A 41 1.58 -0.65 -3.26
N HIS A 42 2.66 -1.18 -3.82
CA HIS A 42 4.03 -0.76 -3.55
C HIS A 42 4.62 0.02 -4.72
N ILE A 43 5.48 1.00 -4.42
CA ILE A 43 6.39 1.61 -5.38
C ILE A 43 7.81 1.34 -4.91
N TYR A 44 8.66 0.82 -5.80
CA TYR A 44 10.09 0.69 -5.56
C TYR A 44 10.87 1.78 -6.28
N VAL A 45 11.71 2.50 -5.54
CA VAL A 45 12.65 3.49 -6.09
C VAL A 45 14.02 2.86 -6.15
N ASP A 46 14.44 2.50 -7.36
CA ASP A 46 15.72 1.89 -7.65
C ASP A 46 16.88 2.88 -7.58
N GLU A 47 18.11 2.38 -7.43
CA GLU A 47 19.33 3.21 -7.41
C GLU A 47 19.56 4.00 -8.71
N THR A 48 19.02 3.50 -9.84
CA THR A 48 19.15 4.12 -11.17
C THR A 48 17.98 5.04 -11.52
N ALA A 49 17.00 5.22 -10.62
CA ALA A 49 15.79 5.98 -10.89
C ALA A 49 16.06 7.47 -11.13
N ASP A 50 15.30 8.09 -12.03
CA ASP A 50 15.17 9.54 -12.06
C ASP A 50 14.40 10.01 -10.81
N LEU A 51 15.09 10.66 -9.90
CA LEU A 51 14.53 11.02 -8.60
C LEU A 51 13.42 12.07 -8.69
N SER A 52 13.46 12.97 -9.67
CA SER A 52 12.40 13.96 -9.88
C SER A 52 11.12 13.29 -10.36
N MET A 53 11.24 12.41 -11.35
CA MET A 53 10.13 11.60 -11.86
C MET A 53 9.55 10.70 -10.76
N ALA A 54 10.41 10.06 -9.96
CA ALA A 54 9.97 9.21 -8.86
C ALA A 54 9.11 9.97 -7.84
N VAL A 55 9.53 11.19 -7.47
CA VAL A 55 8.78 12.06 -6.54
C VAL A 55 7.40 12.42 -7.11
N ASP A 56 7.33 12.82 -8.38
CA ASP A 56 6.05 13.18 -9.02
C ASP A 56 5.09 11.98 -9.12
N ILE A 57 5.62 10.79 -9.44
CA ILE A 57 4.84 9.54 -9.48
C ILE A 57 4.30 9.19 -8.08
N ILE A 58 5.14 9.26 -7.05
CA ILE A 58 4.76 8.90 -5.66
C ILE A 58 3.71 9.88 -5.14
N GLU A 59 3.90 11.19 -5.34
CA GLU A 59 2.92 12.20 -4.95
C GLU A 59 1.56 11.90 -5.59
N ASN A 60 1.53 11.72 -6.91
CA ASN A 60 0.30 11.42 -7.63
C ASN A 60 -0.34 10.10 -7.15
N ALA A 61 0.43 9.02 -7.06
CA ALA A 61 -0.06 7.70 -6.70
C ALA A 61 -0.64 7.65 -5.26
N LYS A 62 -0.13 8.50 -4.35
CA LYS A 62 -0.63 8.57 -2.97
C LYS A 62 -1.75 9.58 -2.77
N THR A 63 -1.78 10.69 -3.53
CA THR A 63 -2.63 11.82 -3.17
C THR A 63 -3.80 12.07 -4.12
N GLN A 64 -3.75 11.56 -5.34
CA GLN A 64 -4.82 11.77 -6.33
C GLN A 64 -6.16 11.17 -5.85
N ARG A 65 -6.15 9.95 -5.30
CA ARG A 65 -7.35 9.27 -4.81
C ARG A 65 -6.98 8.18 -3.80
N ILE A 66 -7.06 8.49 -2.53
CA ILE A 66 -6.61 7.59 -1.44
C ILE A 66 -7.52 6.38 -1.20
N GLY A 67 -8.81 6.46 -1.51
CA GLY A 67 -9.80 5.44 -1.18
C GLY A 67 -9.97 4.35 -2.26
N VAL A 68 -8.93 4.05 -3.03
CA VAL A 68 -8.97 3.03 -4.09
C VAL A 68 -7.84 2.02 -3.90
N CYS A 69 -8.10 0.77 -4.29
CA CYS A 69 -7.17 -0.35 -4.10
C CYS A 69 -5.83 -0.22 -4.84
N ASN A 70 -5.74 0.68 -5.84
CA ASN A 70 -4.51 0.96 -6.58
C ASN A 70 -3.80 2.25 -6.15
N ALA A 71 -4.21 2.88 -5.05
CA ALA A 71 -3.42 3.95 -4.43
C ALA A 71 -2.14 3.37 -3.82
N CYS A 72 -1.05 4.16 -3.81
CA CYS A 72 0.19 3.72 -3.19
C CYS A 72 0.03 3.69 -1.66
N GLU A 73 0.31 2.55 -1.04
CA GLU A 73 0.24 2.35 0.41
C GLU A 73 1.61 2.14 1.04
N SER A 74 2.56 1.63 0.24
CA SER A 74 3.91 1.32 0.71
C SER A 74 4.96 1.79 -0.30
N LEU A 75 6.06 2.31 0.22
CA LEU A 75 7.19 2.79 -0.55
C LEU A 75 8.45 2.02 -0.13
N VAL A 76 9.15 1.45 -1.10
CA VAL A 76 10.42 0.77 -0.89
C VAL A 76 11.50 1.56 -1.61
N ILE A 77 12.59 1.91 -0.93
CA ILE A 77 13.63 2.78 -1.48
C ILE A 77 14.99 2.11 -1.37
N HIS A 78 15.76 2.07 -2.47
CA HIS A 78 17.14 1.63 -2.44
C HIS A 78 17.99 2.57 -1.55
N LYS A 79 18.86 2.00 -0.72
CA LYS A 79 19.68 2.73 0.26
C LYS A 79 20.52 3.87 -0.35
N ASP A 80 21.06 3.64 -1.57
CA ASP A 80 22.02 4.57 -2.19
C ASP A 80 21.36 5.86 -2.71
N VAL A 81 20.03 5.87 -2.87
CA VAL A 81 19.27 7.06 -3.24
C VAL A 81 18.40 7.62 -2.10
N ALA A 82 18.25 6.85 -1.02
CA ALA A 82 17.34 7.18 0.06
C ALA A 82 17.63 8.55 0.71
N GLU A 83 18.89 8.88 0.98
CA GLU A 83 19.27 10.17 1.59
C GLU A 83 18.91 11.39 0.72
N LYS A 84 18.86 11.20 -0.60
CA LYS A 84 18.49 12.26 -1.55
C LYS A 84 16.99 12.31 -1.77
N VAL A 85 16.35 11.17 -2.04
CA VAL A 85 14.96 11.14 -2.50
C VAL A 85 13.95 11.25 -1.37
N LEU A 86 14.21 10.66 -0.19
CA LEU A 86 13.23 10.65 0.90
C LEU A 86 12.89 12.06 1.43
N PRO A 87 13.83 12.99 1.60
CA PRO A 87 13.48 14.37 1.95
C PRO A 87 12.63 15.10 0.90
N MET A 88 12.85 14.81 -0.39
CA MET A 88 12.05 15.37 -1.49
C MET A 88 10.61 14.82 -1.44
N ILE A 89 10.47 13.49 -1.33
CA ILE A 89 9.18 12.80 -1.19
C ILE A 89 8.43 13.34 0.04
N LYS A 90 9.11 13.43 1.20
CA LYS A 90 8.54 13.96 2.43
C LYS A 90 7.97 15.36 2.23
N THR A 91 8.71 16.25 1.61
CA THR A 91 8.27 17.64 1.37
C THR A 91 6.97 17.68 0.56
N ARG A 92 6.87 16.86 -0.50
CA ARG A 92 5.66 16.78 -1.33
C ARG A 92 4.49 16.17 -0.58
N LEU A 93 4.70 15.04 0.10
CA LEU A 93 3.65 14.33 0.82
C LEU A 93 3.13 15.12 2.04
N PHE A 94 4.00 15.83 2.76
CA PHE A 94 3.59 16.67 3.89
C PHE A 94 2.74 17.87 3.45
N ALA A 95 2.93 18.39 2.22
CA ALA A 95 2.06 19.42 1.66
C ALA A 95 0.60 18.94 1.50
N HIS A 96 0.40 17.64 1.41
CA HIS A 96 -0.92 16.99 1.36
C HIS A 96 -1.36 16.38 2.71
N ASN A 97 -0.66 16.69 3.81
CA ASN A 97 -0.90 16.13 5.14
C ASN A 97 -0.77 14.60 5.20
N VAL A 98 0.07 14.00 4.38
CA VAL A 98 0.33 12.55 4.41
C VAL A 98 1.26 12.23 5.57
N GLU A 99 0.82 11.34 6.48
CA GLU A 99 1.66 10.76 7.52
C GLU A 99 2.60 9.71 6.91
N ILE A 100 3.90 9.88 7.12
CA ILE A 100 4.91 8.90 6.68
C ILE A 100 5.35 8.07 7.88
N ARG A 101 5.30 6.75 7.74
CA ARG A 101 5.77 5.77 8.72
C ARG A 101 6.96 5.02 8.15
N GLY A 102 8.16 5.31 8.65
CA GLY A 102 9.41 4.76 8.14
C GLY A 102 10.05 3.75 9.06
N ASP A 103 10.88 2.87 8.48
CA ASP A 103 11.79 2.04 9.26
C ASP A 103 12.88 2.89 9.96
N ALA A 104 13.74 2.27 10.75
CA ALA A 104 14.80 2.97 11.47
C ALA A 104 15.75 3.75 10.56
N ARG A 105 16.04 3.24 9.34
CA ARG A 105 16.89 3.93 8.36
C ARG A 105 16.20 5.19 7.82
N ALA A 106 14.92 5.08 7.46
CA ALA A 106 14.12 6.22 7.00
C ALA A 106 13.97 7.27 8.10
N LYS A 107 13.75 6.85 9.35
CA LYS A 107 13.70 7.74 10.53
C LYS A 107 15.00 8.46 10.79
N ASN A 108 16.16 7.84 10.54
CA ASN A 108 17.46 8.48 10.66
C ASN A 108 17.67 9.58 9.62
N ILE A 109 17.16 9.37 8.39
CA ILE A 109 17.23 10.36 7.30
C ILE A 109 16.24 11.51 7.55
N CYS A 110 15.04 11.20 8.00
CA CYS A 110 13.96 12.17 8.27
C CYS A 110 13.42 11.98 9.71
N PRO A 111 14.03 12.63 10.73
CA PRO A 111 13.66 12.41 12.13
C PRO A 111 12.22 12.79 12.51
N ASP A 112 11.56 13.58 11.71
CA ASP A 112 10.19 14.07 11.90
C ASP A 112 9.08 13.15 11.35
N ILE A 113 9.43 12.05 10.66
CA ILE A 113 8.44 11.03 10.31
C ILE A 113 8.15 10.09 11.48
N SER A 114 7.03 9.36 11.45
CA SER A 114 6.69 8.35 12.47
C SER A 114 7.51 7.08 12.29
N MET A 115 7.74 6.32 13.37
CA MET A 115 8.31 4.98 13.28
C MET A 115 7.24 4.00 12.83
N ALA A 116 7.55 3.19 11.82
CA ALA A 116 6.68 2.08 11.40
C ALA A 116 6.79 0.90 12.37
N ASN A 117 5.71 0.16 12.51
CA ASN A 117 5.64 -1.14 13.19
C ASN A 117 5.39 -2.25 12.16
N ASP A 118 5.37 -3.51 12.60
CA ASP A 118 5.22 -4.66 11.70
C ASP A 118 3.88 -4.69 10.93
N GLU A 119 2.81 -4.14 11.52
CA GLU A 119 1.49 -4.07 10.89
C GLU A 119 1.47 -3.06 9.73
N ASP A 120 2.29 -2.00 9.82
CA ASP A 120 2.32 -0.95 8.80
C ASP A 120 2.74 -1.46 7.41
N TRP A 121 3.55 -2.52 7.36
CA TRP A 121 4.06 -3.06 6.09
C TRP A 121 2.99 -3.75 5.24
N GLY A 122 1.98 -4.34 5.88
CA GLY A 122 0.87 -5.06 5.23
C GLY A 122 -0.46 -4.30 5.23
N THR A 123 -0.48 -3.05 5.72
CA THR A 123 -1.73 -2.31 5.90
C THR A 123 -2.14 -1.54 4.64
N GLU A 124 -3.36 -1.80 4.16
CA GLU A 124 -4.07 -0.90 3.25
C GLU A 124 -4.70 0.22 4.08
N TYR A 125 -4.06 1.38 4.12
CA TYR A 125 -4.52 2.51 4.96
C TYR A 125 -5.82 3.14 4.46
N LEU A 126 -6.00 3.25 3.13
CA LEU A 126 -7.10 4.02 2.50
C LEU A 126 -7.21 5.44 3.06
N ASP A 127 -6.09 6.00 3.47
CA ASP A 127 -5.97 7.27 4.18
C ASP A 127 -4.69 8.01 3.71
N TYR A 128 -4.51 9.23 4.13
CA TYR A 128 -3.27 10.01 3.94
C TYR A 128 -2.15 9.48 4.84
N LYS A 129 -1.81 8.21 4.64
CA LYS A 129 -0.72 7.48 5.33
C LYS A 129 0.03 6.62 4.33
N ILE A 130 1.33 6.48 4.53
CA ILE A 130 2.19 5.64 3.70
C ILE A 130 3.32 5.03 4.54
N SER A 131 3.64 3.76 4.32
CA SER A 131 4.82 3.14 4.90
C SER A 131 6.05 3.34 4.01
N VAL A 132 7.24 3.43 4.61
CA VAL A 132 8.52 3.59 3.89
C VAL A 132 9.55 2.63 4.44
N LYS A 133 10.06 1.75 3.57
CA LYS A 133 11.12 0.78 3.86
C LYS A 133 12.36 1.09 3.05
N ILE A 134 13.54 1.14 3.70
CA ILE A 134 14.82 1.25 3.00
C ILE A 134 15.44 -0.13 2.88
N VAL A 135 15.81 -0.52 1.66
CA VAL A 135 16.39 -1.82 1.32
C VAL A 135 17.80 -1.67 0.76
N SER A 136 18.61 -2.70 0.86
CA SER A 136 20.00 -2.71 0.43
C SER A 136 20.17 -2.97 -1.08
N ASP A 137 19.21 -3.68 -1.67
CA ASP A 137 19.25 -4.16 -3.06
C ASP A 137 17.83 -4.53 -3.52
N ILE A 138 17.73 -4.90 -4.81
CA ILE A 138 16.47 -5.30 -5.44
C ILE A 138 15.91 -6.61 -4.88
N ASP A 139 16.76 -7.54 -4.45
CA ASP A 139 16.30 -8.83 -3.92
C ASP A 139 15.55 -8.63 -2.60
N GLN A 140 16.05 -7.76 -1.72
CA GLN A 140 15.33 -7.35 -0.51
C GLN A 140 14.02 -6.62 -0.82
N ALA A 141 13.98 -5.81 -1.89
CA ALA A 141 12.75 -5.17 -2.32
C ALA A 141 11.71 -6.20 -2.75
N ILE A 142 12.11 -7.17 -3.57
CA ILE A 142 11.25 -8.27 -4.04
C ILE A 142 10.75 -9.10 -2.85
N GLU A 143 11.62 -9.47 -1.93
CA GLU A 143 11.25 -10.22 -0.72
C GLU A 143 10.21 -9.46 0.11
N HIS A 144 10.46 -8.18 0.39
CA HIS A 144 9.56 -7.34 1.16
C HIS A 144 8.19 -7.21 0.47
N ILE A 145 8.17 -6.87 -0.81
CA ILE A 145 6.93 -6.70 -1.58
C ILE A 145 6.18 -8.03 -1.64
N SER A 146 6.87 -9.14 -1.93
CA SER A 146 6.25 -10.48 -2.01
C SER A 146 5.66 -10.94 -0.68
N HIS A 147 6.25 -10.54 0.44
CA HIS A 147 5.74 -10.88 1.77
C HIS A 147 4.50 -10.09 2.17
N TYR A 148 4.46 -8.79 1.82
CA TYR A 148 3.42 -7.86 2.28
C TYR A 148 2.40 -7.46 1.22
N HIS A 149 2.57 -7.92 -0.03
CA HIS A 149 1.56 -7.67 -1.06
C HIS A 149 0.25 -8.43 -0.74
N ALA A 150 -0.85 -7.92 -1.23
CA ALA A 150 -2.18 -8.44 -0.88
C ALA A 150 -2.60 -9.73 -1.61
N GLY A 151 -1.71 -10.41 -2.31
CA GLY A 151 -2.01 -11.68 -2.98
C GLY A 151 -3.10 -11.59 -4.07
N LEU A 152 -3.15 -10.45 -4.79
CA LEU A 152 -4.06 -10.24 -5.93
C LEU A 152 -3.56 -10.95 -7.17
#